data_c6d2cc370df540f2a51548afb6023ce5
#
_entry.id   c6d2cc370df540f2a51548afb6023ce5
#
_cell.length_a   1.000
_cell.length_b   1.000
_cell.length_c   1.000
_cell.angle_alpha   90.00
_cell.angle_beta   90.00
_cell.angle_gamma   90.00
#
_symmetry.space_group_name_H-M   'P 1'
#
loop_
_entity.id
_entity.type
_entity.pdbx_description
1 polymer ?
#
loop_
_entity_poly.entity_id
_entity_poly.type
_entity_poly.pdbx_seq_one_letter_code
_entity_poly.pdbx_strand_id
1 'polypeptide(L)'
;VVAYSYNDMPGVVTQLANDFKKKFNDDWYTTATYNGLALLSDAMAKAKSTDPVKVAAAMEGLRFVGAQGDLEMRKTDHQLQQPLYISEWRKATPKSPYSVENTGWNFQMVKELPAYVASTPTSCQMKRP
;
A
#
# COMPACT_ATOMS: atom_id res chain seq x y z
N VAL A 1 11.87 1.03 -12.84
CA VAL A 1 11.68 1.60 -11.49
C VAL A 1 10.21 1.83 -11.27
N VAL A 2 9.57 1.09 -10.43
CA VAL A 2 8.20 1.44 -10.07
C VAL A 2 7.80 0.81 -8.77
N ALA A 3 6.92 1.47 -8.08
CA ALA A 3 6.46 1.11 -6.77
C ALA A 3 5.51 -0.09 -6.72
N TYR A 4 4.87 -0.49 -7.81
CA TYR A 4 3.94 -1.63 -7.81
C TYR A 4 3.69 -2.21 -9.21
N SER A 5 3.08 -3.38 -9.23
CA SER A 5 2.56 -4.08 -10.40
C SER A 5 1.03 -4.19 -10.30
N TYR A 6 0.38 -4.47 -11.40
CA TYR A 6 -1.07 -4.75 -11.44
C TYR A 6 -1.38 -6.24 -11.54
N ASN A 7 -0.35 -7.06 -11.71
CA ASN A 7 -0.46 -8.50 -11.84
C ASN A 7 0.36 -9.15 -10.72
N ASP A 8 -0.12 -10.25 -10.21
CA ASP A 8 0.58 -11.09 -9.22
C ASP A 8 1.00 -10.35 -7.94
N MET A 9 0.26 -9.30 -7.56
CA MET A 9 0.50 -8.60 -6.31
C MET A 9 -0.13 -9.36 -5.13
N PRO A 10 0.55 -9.39 -3.98
CA PRO A 10 -0.04 -9.93 -2.77
C PRO A 10 -1.24 -9.10 -2.31
N GLY A 11 -2.05 -9.69 -1.44
CA GLY A 11 -3.25 -9.03 -0.92
C GLY A 11 -4.33 -8.84 -1.98
N VAL A 12 -4.93 -7.66 -1.99
CA VAL A 12 -6.09 -7.36 -2.85
C VAL A 12 -5.79 -6.39 -4.00
N VAL A 13 -4.51 -6.03 -4.22
CA VAL A 13 -4.14 -5.01 -5.22
C VAL A 13 -4.62 -5.38 -6.63
N THR A 14 -4.33 -6.59 -7.08
CA THR A 14 -4.72 -7.03 -8.42
C THR A 14 -6.23 -7.02 -8.60
N GLN A 15 -6.98 -7.48 -7.60
CA GLN A 15 -8.45 -7.45 -7.63
C GLN A 15 -8.97 -6.01 -7.68
N LEU A 16 -8.50 -5.15 -6.77
CA LEU A 16 -8.94 -3.74 -6.71
C LEU A 16 -8.66 -3.00 -8.03
N ALA A 17 -7.48 -3.22 -8.63
CA ALA A 17 -7.14 -2.60 -9.91
C ALA A 17 -8.10 -3.04 -11.03
N ASN A 18 -8.39 -4.33 -11.12
CA ASN A 18 -9.33 -4.87 -12.12
C ASN A 18 -10.76 -4.38 -11.89
N ASP A 19 -11.24 -4.37 -10.65
CA ASP A 19 -12.59 -3.92 -10.31
C ASP A 19 -12.76 -2.42 -10.57
N PHE A 20 -11.73 -1.63 -10.23
CA PHE A 20 -11.72 -0.19 -10.51
C PHE A 20 -11.79 0.07 -12.03
N LYS A 21 -10.91 -0.60 -12.80
CA LYS A 21 -10.89 -0.46 -14.25
C LYS A 21 -12.23 -0.85 -14.89
N LYS A 22 -12.82 -1.95 -14.45
CA LYS A 22 -14.13 -2.41 -14.93
C LYS A 22 -15.25 -1.41 -14.62
N LYS A 23 -15.21 -0.79 -13.43
CA LYS A 23 -16.27 0.12 -12.96
C LYS A 23 -16.15 1.52 -13.56
N PHE A 24 -14.94 2.04 -13.68
CA PHE A 24 -14.69 3.45 -14.01
C PHE A 24 -14.07 3.64 -15.40
N ASN A 25 -13.69 2.54 -16.09
CA ASN A 25 -12.91 2.56 -17.34
C ASN A 25 -11.63 3.38 -17.22
N ASP A 26 -11.00 3.31 -16.05
CA ASP A 26 -9.80 4.04 -15.68
C ASP A 26 -8.90 3.16 -14.83
N ASP A 27 -7.65 3.54 -14.66
CA ASP A 27 -6.67 2.76 -13.90
C ASP A 27 -6.54 3.27 -12.46
N TRP A 28 -6.30 2.35 -11.55
CA TRP A 28 -6.04 2.66 -10.14
C TRP A 28 -4.53 2.73 -9.89
N TYR A 29 -4.03 3.91 -9.54
CA TYR A 29 -2.59 4.18 -9.50
C TYR A 29 -1.96 4.15 -8.11
N THR A 30 -2.73 4.03 -7.05
CA THR A 30 -2.17 4.12 -5.71
C THR A 30 -2.83 3.22 -4.69
N THR A 31 -1.99 2.56 -3.88
CA THR A 31 -2.43 1.82 -2.70
C THR A 31 -2.51 2.72 -1.46
N ALA A 32 -1.96 3.93 -1.52
CA ALA A 32 -1.82 4.81 -0.36
C ALA A 32 -3.18 5.17 0.25
N THR A 33 -4.17 5.50 -0.57
CA THR A 33 -5.52 5.85 -0.08
C THR A 33 -6.19 4.66 0.59
N TYR A 34 -6.11 3.48 -0.01
CA TYR A 34 -6.65 2.26 0.60
C TYR A 34 -5.99 1.97 1.94
N ASN A 35 -4.65 1.97 1.98
CA ASN A 35 -3.89 1.71 3.18
C ASN A 35 -4.15 2.75 4.27
N GLY A 36 -4.27 4.03 3.89
CA GLY A 36 -4.60 5.11 4.82
C GLY A 36 -5.97 4.95 5.47
N LEU A 37 -6.98 4.57 4.68
CA LEU A 37 -8.34 4.34 5.20
C LEU A 37 -8.41 3.08 6.07
N ALA A 38 -7.73 1.99 5.67
CA ALA A 38 -7.66 0.77 6.47
C ALA A 38 -6.99 1.03 7.83
N LEU A 39 -5.82 1.69 7.81
CA LEU A 39 -5.11 2.08 9.03
C LEU A 39 -5.97 2.95 9.94
N LEU A 40 -6.62 3.98 9.37
CA LEU A 40 -7.46 4.90 10.14
C LEU A 40 -8.65 4.18 10.78
N SER A 41 -9.31 3.31 10.03
CA SER A 41 -10.42 2.48 10.52
C SER A 41 -10.00 1.62 11.70
N ASP A 42 -8.89 0.90 11.57
CA ASP A 42 -8.38 0.01 12.61
C ASP A 42 -7.88 0.79 13.85
N ALA A 43 -7.26 1.97 13.62
CA ALA A 43 -6.84 2.84 14.70
C ALA A 43 -8.03 3.42 15.51
N MET A 44 -9.10 3.83 14.82
CA MET A 44 -10.34 4.28 15.48
C MET A 44 -10.99 3.16 16.27
N ALA A 45 -11.05 1.95 15.70
CA ALA A 45 -11.57 0.77 16.38
C ALA A 45 -10.75 0.43 17.64
N LYS A 46 -9.42 0.47 17.55
CA LYS A 46 -8.49 0.24 18.67
C LYS A 46 -8.63 1.32 19.74
N ALA A 47 -8.73 2.59 19.34
CA ALA A 47 -8.89 3.72 20.25
C ALA A 47 -10.29 3.79 20.86
N LYS A 48 -11.29 3.12 20.27
CA LYS A 48 -12.72 3.27 20.56
C LYS A 48 -13.14 4.75 20.56
N SER A 49 -12.60 5.52 19.63
CA SER A 49 -12.75 6.99 19.59
C SER A 49 -12.47 7.51 18.18
N THR A 50 -13.07 8.65 17.87
CA THR A 50 -12.74 9.48 16.70
C THR A 50 -11.92 10.72 17.06
N ASP A 51 -11.53 10.85 18.34
CA ASP A 51 -10.64 11.93 18.80
C ASP A 51 -9.27 11.79 18.11
N PRO A 52 -8.78 12.85 17.42
CA PRO A 52 -7.55 12.76 16.61
C PRO A 52 -6.31 12.35 17.41
N VAL A 53 -6.20 12.82 18.66
CA VAL A 53 -5.04 12.52 19.53
C VAL A 53 -5.05 11.05 19.93
N LYS A 54 -6.21 10.52 20.32
CA LYS A 54 -6.37 9.11 20.69
C LYS A 54 -6.15 8.19 19.49
N VAL A 55 -6.64 8.58 18.33
CA VAL A 55 -6.47 7.81 17.09
C VAL A 55 -5.00 7.80 16.67
N ALA A 56 -4.31 8.95 16.70
CA ALA A 56 -2.89 9.02 16.38
C ALA A 56 -2.04 8.16 17.33
N ALA A 57 -2.33 8.19 18.64
CA ALA A 57 -1.67 7.30 19.60
C ALA A 57 -1.95 5.82 19.33
N ALA A 58 -3.17 5.47 18.91
CA ALA A 58 -3.54 4.10 18.59
C ALA A 58 -2.86 3.58 17.32
N MET A 59 -2.45 4.45 16.40
CA MET A 59 -1.67 4.06 15.19
C MET A 59 -0.28 3.56 15.54
N GLU A 60 0.30 3.97 16.66
CA GLU A 60 1.67 3.60 17.03
C GLU A 60 1.85 2.10 17.17
N GLY A 61 2.70 1.52 16.30
CA GLY A 61 2.95 0.08 16.24
C GLY A 61 1.73 -0.74 15.79
N LEU A 62 0.71 -0.12 15.21
CA LEU A 62 -0.47 -0.81 14.72
C LEU A 62 -0.12 -1.64 13.49
N ARG A 63 -0.40 -2.93 13.57
CA ARG A 63 -0.39 -3.84 12.42
C ARG A 63 -1.80 -3.95 11.87
N PHE A 64 -1.91 -3.90 10.56
CA PHE A 64 -3.21 -3.93 9.88
C PHE A 64 -3.07 -4.57 8.50
N VAL A 65 -4.19 -4.97 7.92
CA VAL A 65 -4.21 -5.53 6.56
C VAL A 65 -4.49 -4.41 5.57
N GLY A 66 -3.45 -4.05 4.83
CA GLY A 66 -3.55 -3.09 3.73
C GLY A 66 -3.75 -3.78 2.37
N ALA A 67 -3.68 -3.00 1.30
CA ALA A 67 -3.88 -3.51 -0.05
C ALA A 67 -2.85 -4.60 -0.44
N GLN A 68 -1.61 -4.48 0.05
CA GLN A 68 -0.51 -5.42 -0.22
C GLN A 68 -0.38 -6.53 0.84
N GLY A 69 -1.34 -6.70 1.74
CA GLY A 69 -1.28 -7.64 2.86
C GLY A 69 -0.91 -6.96 4.19
N ASP A 70 -0.14 -7.65 5.03
CA ASP A 70 0.21 -7.19 6.37
C ASP A 70 1.16 -6.00 6.35
N LEU A 71 0.76 -4.91 6.96
CA LEU A 71 1.48 -3.66 7.08
C LEU A 71 1.59 -3.23 8.55
N GLU A 72 2.57 -2.36 8.85
CA GLU A 72 2.75 -1.83 10.20
C GLU A 72 3.04 -0.33 10.18
N MET A 73 2.36 0.42 11.03
CA MET A 73 2.70 1.82 11.28
C MET A 73 3.80 1.90 12.34
N ARG A 74 5.00 2.34 11.95
CA ARG A 74 6.15 2.43 12.84
C ARG A 74 5.90 3.41 13.99
N LYS A 75 6.17 2.96 15.22
CA LYS A 75 5.92 3.74 16.43
C LYS A 75 6.77 5.01 16.53
N THR A 76 8.00 4.97 16.04
CA THR A 76 8.99 6.05 16.25
C THR A 76 8.68 7.32 15.47
N ASP A 77 8.06 7.22 14.30
CA ASP A 77 7.90 8.35 13.38
C ASP A 77 6.65 8.26 12.48
N HIS A 78 5.76 7.32 12.76
CA HIS A 78 4.56 7.04 11.95
C HIS A 78 4.86 6.76 10.47
N GLN A 79 6.05 6.23 10.16
CA GLN A 79 6.31 5.74 8.82
C GLN A 79 5.63 4.37 8.61
N LEU A 80 4.91 4.25 7.51
CA LEU A 80 4.33 2.97 7.10
C LEU A 80 5.43 2.00 6.66
N GLN A 81 5.50 0.85 7.32
CA GLN A 81 6.36 -0.26 6.94
C GLN A 81 5.58 -1.16 5.98
N GLN A 82 6.04 -1.19 4.75
CA GLN A 82 5.41 -1.95 3.67
C GLN A 82 6.47 -2.50 2.72
N PRO A 83 6.20 -3.61 2.03
CA PRO A 83 7.09 -4.09 1.00
C PRO A 83 7.17 -3.08 -0.15
N LEU A 84 8.32 -3.07 -0.83
CA LEU A 84 8.56 -2.28 -2.02
C LEU A 84 8.72 -3.21 -3.22
N TYR A 85 8.23 -2.78 -4.37
CA TYR A 85 8.25 -3.58 -5.59
C TYR A 85 9.08 -2.88 -6.67
N ILE A 86 9.99 -3.64 -7.28
CA ILE A 86 10.70 -3.20 -8.47
C ILE A 86 10.00 -3.85 -9.65
N SER A 87 9.50 -3.03 -10.56
CA SER A 87 8.79 -3.48 -11.76
C SER A 87 9.38 -2.87 -13.02
N GLU A 88 9.23 -3.58 -14.11
CA GLU A 88 9.57 -3.11 -15.45
C GLU A 88 8.33 -2.88 -16.30
N TRP A 89 8.37 -1.83 -17.10
CA TRP A 89 7.37 -1.56 -18.11
C TRP A 89 7.56 -2.50 -19.28
N ARG A 90 6.61 -3.40 -19.50
CA ARG A 90 6.67 -4.45 -20.51
C ARG A 90 5.33 -4.59 -21.25
N LYS A 91 5.38 -5.17 -22.43
CA LYS A 91 4.18 -5.53 -23.18
C LYS A 91 3.35 -6.55 -22.40
N ALA A 92 2.04 -6.34 -22.36
CA ALA A 92 1.11 -7.29 -21.74
C ALA A 92 1.18 -8.65 -22.42
N THR A 93 0.99 -9.70 -21.65
CA THR A 93 1.03 -11.10 -22.12
C THR A 93 -0.14 -11.86 -21.49
N PRO A 94 -0.47 -13.08 -21.98
CA PRO A 94 -1.49 -13.90 -21.33
C PRO A 94 -1.24 -14.20 -19.85
N LYS A 95 0.04 -14.20 -19.42
CA LYS A 95 0.43 -14.37 -18.01
C LYS A 95 0.37 -13.07 -17.21
N SER A 96 0.39 -11.94 -17.89
CA SER A 96 0.38 -10.61 -17.29
C SER A 96 -0.55 -9.71 -18.11
N PRO A 97 -1.87 -9.94 -18.02
CA PRO A 97 -2.83 -9.43 -18.99
C PRO A 97 -3.26 -7.98 -18.76
N TYR A 98 -3.03 -7.42 -17.57
CA TYR A 98 -3.46 -6.06 -17.28
C TYR A 98 -2.84 -5.09 -18.30
N SER A 99 -3.65 -4.17 -18.81
CA SER A 99 -3.22 -3.17 -19.79
C SER A 99 -3.44 -1.78 -19.20
N VAL A 100 -2.36 -1.12 -18.81
CA VAL A 100 -2.42 0.24 -18.26
C VAL A 100 -2.89 1.19 -19.36
N GLU A 101 -3.92 1.98 -19.06
CA GLU A 101 -4.55 2.94 -19.99
C GLU A 101 -4.89 2.34 -21.37
N ASN A 102 -5.16 1.04 -21.40
CA ASN A 102 -5.44 0.28 -22.64
C ASN A 102 -4.32 0.34 -23.69
N THR A 103 -3.09 0.58 -23.25
CA THR A 103 -1.90 0.70 -24.15
C THR A 103 -1.36 -0.64 -24.63
N GLY A 104 -1.80 -1.76 -24.04
CA GLY A 104 -1.19 -3.07 -24.26
C GLY A 104 0.10 -3.29 -23.49
N TRP A 105 0.43 -2.40 -22.53
CA TRP A 105 1.62 -2.46 -21.69
C TRP A 105 1.24 -2.38 -20.20
N ASN A 106 2.11 -2.90 -19.34
CA ASN A 106 1.94 -2.85 -17.89
C ASN A 106 3.27 -2.90 -17.15
N PHE A 107 3.19 -2.65 -15.83
CA PHE A 107 4.30 -2.89 -14.93
C PHE A 107 4.28 -4.37 -14.50
N GLN A 108 5.38 -5.07 -14.76
CA GLN A 108 5.57 -6.46 -14.35
C GLN A 108 6.61 -6.52 -13.25
N MET A 109 6.27 -7.14 -12.13
CA MET A 109 7.15 -7.23 -10.97
C MET A 109 8.38 -8.07 -11.30
N VAL A 110 9.55 -7.49 -11.02
CA VAL A 110 10.86 -8.14 -11.18
C VAL A 110 11.38 -8.58 -9.82
N LYS A 111 11.13 -7.78 -8.79
CA LYS A 111 11.62 -8.04 -7.44
C LYS A 111 10.72 -7.40 -6.39
N GLU A 112 10.47 -8.15 -5.33
CA GLU A 112 9.91 -7.65 -4.09
C GLU A 112 11.03 -7.41 -3.07
N LEU A 113 10.99 -6.29 -2.39
CA LEU A 113 11.85 -5.94 -1.27
C LEU A 113 10.99 -5.96 0.01
N PRO A 114 11.33 -6.81 0.98
CA PRO A 114 10.60 -6.86 2.25
C PRO A 114 10.58 -5.51 2.97
N ALA A 115 9.55 -5.25 3.76
CA ALA A 115 9.34 -3.98 4.47
C ALA A 115 10.56 -3.55 5.32
N TYR A 116 11.30 -4.49 5.93
CA TYR A 116 12.48 -4.18 6.74
C TYR A 116 13.64 -3.55 5.94
N VAL A 117 13.73 -3.81 4.64
CA VAL A 117 14.79 -3.26 3.77
C VAL A 117 14.68 -1.74 3.66
N ALA A 118 13.43 -1.22 3.67
CA ALA A 118 13.15 0.21 3.63
C ALA A 118 13.07 0.85 5.03
N SER A 119 13.22 0.05 6.10
CA SER A 119 13.15 0.51 7.49
C SER A 119 14.47 1.13 7.93
N THR A 120 14.79 2.31 7.40
CA THR A 120 15.98 3.06 7.79
C THR A 120 15.79 3.71 9.17
N PRO A 121 16.88 3.96 9.92
CA PRO A 121 16.82 4.76 11.15
C PRO A 121 16.19 6.13 10.90
N THR A 122 15.37 6.58 11.82
CA THR A 122 14.76 7.90 11.74
C THR A 122 15.53 8.93 12.57
N SER A 123 15.66 10.14 12.03
CA SER A 123 16.07 11.32 12.79
C SER A 123 14.88 12.10 13.36
N CYS A 124 13.67 11.67 13.06
CA CYS A 124 12.43 12.31 13.56
C CYS A 124 12.30 12.14 15.07
N GLN A 125 12.09 13.25 15.74
CA GLN A 125 11.77 13.30 17.20
C GLN A 125 10.34 13.79 17.35
N MET A 126 9.38 12.85 17.25
CA MET A 126 7.97 13.22 17.43
C MET A 126 7.70 13.72 18.84
N LYS A 127 7.12 14.90 18.93
CA LYS A 127 6.51 15.40 20.18
C LYS A 127 5.09 14.85 20.26
N ARG A 128 4.81 14.12 21.31
CA ARG A 128 3.46 13.62 21.61
C ARG A 128 2.77 14.56 22.58
N PRO A 129 1.46 14.79 22.42
CA PRO A 129 0.68 15.59 23.37
C PRO A 129 0.61 14.92 24.75
#